data_7e182f9c44dcca3b9b83153aced3ad0a
#
_entry.id   7e182f9c44dcca3b9b83153aced3ad0a
#
_cell.length_a   1.000
_cell.length_b   1.000
_cell.length_c   1.000
_cell.angle_alpha   90.00
_cell.angle_beta   90.00
_cell.angle_gamma   90.00
#
_symmetry.space_group_name_H-M   'P 1'
#
loop_
_entity.id
_entity.type
_entity.pdbx_description
1 polymer ?
#
loop_
_entity_poly.entity_id
_entity_poly.type
_entity_poly.pdbx_seq_one_letter_code
_entity_poly.pdbx_strand_id
1 'polypeptide(L)'
;MLTKEMLSYIAENIEDIKRIIRDLCAIPAPSHHEEKRAEYCKAWFRANGFEDVEIDEALNVVCRYQVTDENDLVVFMAHTDTVFPDTEPMPFREDEKKMYAPGVCDDTANLAVMMVSARYFVQRKLRAKCGLLFVANSCEEGLGNLKGSRRIVQDYGSRIREFYTFDGTNLRRVVTSAVGSHRYRVTVRTEGGHSYGAFGNRNAIYCLSSIINTIYTMKVPQKEGVKTTYNVGVIEGGTSVNTIAQEASMLCEYRSNDRECLETMRVFFEKTFEAYRAMGVEVEVELVGDRPCGGDVPQEKLDALIARADSAVRELFDAESIHGPSSTDANIPLAAGIPAICVSAAVGRGCHTRQEEIDLDQLPNGAKLSMRLMQEYFEI
;
A
#
# COMPACT_ATOMS: atom_id res chain seq x y z
N MET A 1 12.18 10.19 -24.51
CA MET A 1 10.83 10.43 -25.11
C MET A 1 10.22 9.12 -25.60
N LEU A 2 8.90 8.93 -25.46
CA LEU A 2 8.20 7.78 -26.03
C LEU A 2 8.25 7.80 -27.56
N THR A 3 8.43 6.64 -28.19
CA THR A 3 8.41 6.51 -29.65
C THR A 3 6.99 6.67 -30.20
N LYS A 4 6.87 6.94 -31.51
CA LYS A 4 5.56 6.99 -32.18
C LYS A 4 4.83 5.66 -32.06
N GLU A 5 5.54 4.54 -32.10
CA GLU A 5 4.97 3.19 -31.95
C GLU A 5 4.39 2.98 -30.55
N MET A 6 5.08 3.43 -29.50
CA MET A 6 4.57 3.38 -28.12
C MET A 6 3.29 4.20 -27.96
N LEU A 7 3.26 5.41 -28.55
CA LEU A 7 2.07 6.27 -28.49
C LEU A 7 0.89 5.65 -29.25
N SER A 8 1.10 5.01 -30.41
CA SER A 8 0.10 4.26 -31.14
C SER A 8 -0.43 3.08 -30.32
N TYR A 9 0.50 2.30 -29.74
CA TYR A 9 0.13 1.17 -28.88
C TYR A 9 -0.74 1.61 -27.70
N ILE A 10 -0.41 2.70 -27.03
CA ILE A 10 -1.24 3.24 -25.94
C ILE A 10 -2.64 3.54 -26.44
N ALA A 11 -2.77 4.29 -27.54
CA ALA A 11 -4.06 4.67 -28.09
C ALA A 11 -4.93 3.45 -28.48
N GLU A 12 -4.31 2.42 -29.05
CA GLU A 12 -4.99 1.18 -29.50
C GLU A 12 -5.40 0.27 -28.31
N ASN A 13 -4.81 0.44 -27.12
CA ASN A 13 -5.00 -0.47 -25.98
C ASN A 13 -5.71 0.17 -24.78
N ILE A 14 -6.28 1.37 -24.91
CA ILE A 14 -7.06 2.00 -23.82
C ILE A 14 -8.29 1.16 -23.46
N GLU A 15 -8.99 0.59 -24.43
CA GLU A 15 -10.14 -0.28 -24.16
C GLU A 15 -9.74 -1.59 -23.47
N ASP A 16 -8.52 -2.09 -23.69
CA ASP A 16 -7.98 -3.22 -22.93
C ASP A 16 -7.75 -2.85 -21.44
N ILE A 17 -7.18 -1.67 -21.19
CA ILE A 17 -7.02 -1.16 -19.80
C ILE A 17 -8.39 -1.07 -19.12
N LYS A 18 -9.37 -0.45 -19.78
CA LYS A 18 -10.72 -0.33 -19.23
C LYS A 18 -11.37 -1.69 -18.96
N ARG A 19 -11.16 -2.67 -19.86
CA ARG A 19 -11.68 -4.03 -19.67
C ARG A 19 -11.06 -4.68 -18.43
N ILE A 20 -9.75 -4.60 -18.25
CA ILE A 20 -9.06 -5.14 -17.07
C ILE A 20 -9.60 -4.50 -15.78
N ILE A 21 -9.81 -3.19 -15.79
CA ILE A 21 -10.40 -2.47 -14.63
C ILE A 21 -11.80 -3.01 -14.31
N ARG A 22 -12.67 -3.17 -15.33
CA ARG A 22 -14.02 -3.74 -15.14
C ARG A 22 -13.97 -5.15 -14.56
N ASP A 23 -13.12 -6.00 -15.13
CA ASP A 23 -12.97 -7.39 -14.71
C ASP A 23 -12.48 -7.49 -13.26
N LEU A 24 -11.45 -6.71 -12.90
CA LEU A 24 -10.91 -6.71 -11.54
C LEU A 24 -11.88 -6.09 -10.52
N CYS A 25 -12.60 -5.03 -10.88
CA CYS A 25 -13.63 -4.46 -9.98
C CYS A 25 -14.80 -5.45 -9.73
N ALA A 26 -15.05 -6.38 -10.64
CA ALA A 26 -16.05 -7.43 -10.44
C ALA A 26 -15.57 -8.55 -9.50
N ILE A 27 -14.28 -8.60 -9.15
CA ILE A 27 -13.68 -9.60 -8.27
C ILE A 27 -13.38 -8.96 -6.92
N PRO A 28 -14.12 -9.29 -5.86
CA PRO A 28 -13.79 -8.84 -4.51
C PRO A 28 -12.41 -9.36 -4.07
N ALA A 29 -11.64 -8.50 -3.42
CA ALA A 29 -10.32 -8.87 -2.91
C ALA A 29 -9.98 -8.07 -1.65
N PRO A 30 -10.65 -8.32 -0.51
CA PRO A 30 -10.18 -7.79 0.75
C PRO A 30 -8.79 -8.35 1.06
N SER A 31 -7.94 -7.58 1.75
CA SER A 31 -6.59 -8.04 2.14
C SER A 31 -6.65 -9.43 2.78
N HIS A 32 -5.73 -10.31 2.42
CA HIS A 32 -5.64 -11.74 2.73
C HIS A 32 -6.61 -12.67 1.97
N HIS A 33 -7.41 -12.15 1.03
CA HIS A 33 -8.39 -12.91 0.23
C HIS A 33 -8.32 -12.53 -1.26
N GLU A 34 -7.10 -12.37 -1.79
CA GLU A 34 -6.84 -11.93 -3.15
C GLU A 34 -6.74 -13.08 -4.17
N GLU A 35 -6.98 -14.33 -3.76
CA GLU A 35 -6.76 -15.54 -4.59
C GLU A 35 -7.39 -15.42 -5.99
N LYS A 36 -8.62 -14.91 -6.06
CA LYS A 36 -9.33 -14.80 -7.34
C LYS A 36 -8.72 -13.72 -8.25
N ARG A 37 -8.29 -12.58 -7.68
CA ARG A 37 -7.58 -11.55 -8.46
C ARG A 37 -6.20 -12.02 -8.88
N ALA A 38 -5.49 -12.76 -8.02
CA ALA A 38 -4.20 -13.35 -8.35
C ALA A 38 -4.32 -14.33 -9.53
N GLU A 39 -5.31 -15.23 -9.52
CA GLU A 39 -5.54 -16.15 -10.65
C GLU A 39 -5.95 -15.40 -11.94
N TYR A 40 -6.77 -14.35 -11.85
CA TYR A 40 -7.08 -13.49 -13.00
C TYR A 40 -5.82 -12.85 -13.57
N CYS A 41 -5.00 -12.20 -12.75
CA CYS A 41 -3.76 -11.54 -13.17
C CYS A 41 -2.77 -12.54 -13.78
N LYS A 42 -2.58 -13.71 -13.15
CA LYS A 42 -1.74 -14.79 -13.69
C LYS A 42 -2.20 -15.27 -15.05
N ALA A 43 -3.50 -15.52 -15.20
CA ALA A 43 -4.08 -15.94 -16.48
C ALA A 43 -3.89 -14.85 -17.56
N TRP A 44 -4.11 -13.60 -17.19
CA TRP A 44 -3.93 -12.47 -18.08
C TRP A 44 -2.47 -12.33 -18.53
N PHE A 45 -1.50 -12.36 -17.62
CA PHE A 45 -0.08 -12.26 -17.95
C PHE A 45 0.35 -13.37 -18.90
N ARG A 46 -0.03 -14.62 -18.63
CA ARG A 46 0.26 -15.76 -19.51
C ARG A 46 -0.34 -15.61 -20.90
N ALA A 47 -1.61 -15.21 -20.99
CA ALA A 47 -2.28 -14.98 -22.27
C ALA A 47 -1.65 -13.82 -23.08
N ASN A 48 -0.90 -12.94 -22.43
CA ASN A 48 -0.27 -11.78 -23.04
C ASN A 48 1.26 -11.92 -23.24
N GLY A 49 1.79 -13.14 -23.20
CA GLY A 49 3.16 -13.47 -23.63
C GLY A 49 4.20 -13.46 -22.52
N PHE A 50 3.79 -13.37 -21.27
CA PHE A 50 4.69 -13.57 -20.13
C PHE A 50 4.87 -15.08 -19.90
N GLU A 51 6.09 -15.59 -20.06
CA GLU A 51 6.38 -17.03 -20.02
C GLU A 51 6.59 -17.54 -18.59
N ASP A 52 7.28 -16.74 -17.74
CA ASP A 52 7.59 -17.10 -16.35
C ASP A 52 6.68 -16.31 -15.40
N VAL A 53 5.56 -16.93 -15.02
CA VAL A 53 4.52 -16.34 -14.16
C VAL A 53 4.11 -17.33 -13.09
N GLU A 54 4.23 -16.93 -11.85
CA GLU A 54 3.79 -17.73 -10.68
C GLU A 54 2.96 -16.90 -9.70
N ILE A 55 2.20 -17.57 -8.85
CA ILE A 55 1.63 -17.01 -7.63
C ILE A 55 2.47 -17.54 -6.48
N ASP A 56 3.04 -16.64 -5.67
CA ASP A 56 3.84 -17.00 -4.51
C ASP A 56 2.96 -17.27 -3.27
N GLU A 57 3.60 -17.64 -2.15
CA GLU A 57 2.91 -17.93 -0.88
C GLU A 57 2.24 -16.71 -0.25
N ALA A 58 2.61 -15.50 -0.67
CA ALA A 58 1.98 -14.26 -0.23
C ALA A 58 0.76 -13.89 -1.08
N LEU A 59 0.48 -14.62 -2.17
CA LEU A 59 -0.49 -14.33 -3.22
C LEU A 59 -0.06 -13.25 -4.22
N ASN A 60 1.23 -12.90 -4.27
CA ASN A 60 1.73 -12.07 -5.36
C ASN A 60 1.74 -12.86 -6.67
N VAL A 61 1.34 -12.21 -7.76
CA VAL A 61 1.59 -12.71 -9.12
C VAL A 61 2.91 -12.13 -9.59
N VAL A 62 3.94 -12.96 -9.64
CA VAL A 62 5.30 -12.56 -10.01
C VAL A 62 5.58 -12.97 -11.45
N CYS A 63 5.82 -11.99 -12.31
CA CYS A 63 6.25 -12.21 -13.69
C CYS A 63 7.72 -11.85 -13.81
N ARG A 64 8.57 -12.86 -14.16
CA ARG A 64 10.00 -12.65 -14.38
C ARG A 64 10.28 -12.47 -15.86
N TYR A 65 10.95 -11.39 -16.21
CA TYR A 65 11.35 -11.11 -17.59
C TYR A 65 12.86 -10.95 -17.68
N GLN A 66 13.49 -11.84 -18.46
CA GLN A 66 14.94 -11.90 -18.65
C GLN A 66 15.75 -11.94 -17.34
N VAL A 67 15.18 -12.57 -16.32
CA VAL A 67 15.83 -12.79 -15.03
C VAL A 67 16.80 -13.97 -15.15
N THR A 68 18.05 -13.77 -14.69
CA THR A 68 19.08 -14.81 -14.55
C THR A 68 19.53 -14.83 -13.09
N ASP A 69 20.34 -15.81 -12.69
CA ASP A 69 20.84 -15.89 -11.31
C ASP A 69 21.84 -14.78 -10.95
N GLU A 70 22.42 -14.12 -11.96
CA GLU A 70 23.53 -13.16 -11.79
C GLU A 70 23.12 -11.70 -11.99
N ASN A 71 22.00 -11.40 -12.70
CA ASN A 71 21.66 -10.03 -13.02
C ASN A 71 20.94 -9.29 -11.89
N ASP A 72 21.19 -7.97 -11.82
CA ASP A 72 20.42 -7.08 -10.98
C ASP A 72 18.95 -7.04 -11.41
N LEU A 73 18.06 -6.75 -10.48
CA LEU A 73 16.62 -6.71 -10.68
C LEU A 73 16.06 -5.31 -10.54
N VAL A 74 15.07 -5.00 -11.34
CA VAL A 74 14.18 -3.85 -11.16
C VAL A 74 12.75 -4.35 -11.00
N VAL A 75 12.04 -3.83 -10.01
CA VAL A 75 10.68 -4.24 -9.70
C VAL A 75 9.69 -3.15 -10.12
N PHE A 76 8.62 -3.55 -10.79
CA PHE A 76 7.43 -2.76 -11.05
C PHE A 76 6.24 -3.46 -10.41
N MET A 77 5.58 -2.81 -9.46
CA MET A 77 4.58 -3.42 -8.60
C MET A 77 3.33 -2.55 -8.50
N ALA A 78 2.15 -3.19 -8.41
CA ALA A 78 0.86 -2.57 -8.13
C ALA A 78 -0.01 -3.57 -7.37
N HIS A 79 -0.80 -3.11 -6.38
CA HIS A 79 -1.49 -4.05 -5.50
C HIS A 79 -2.86 -4.49 -6.04
N THR A 80 -3.29 -5.66 -5.58
CA THR A 80 -4.52 -6.31 -5.99
C THR A 80 -5.64 -6.22 -4.96
N ASP A 81 -5.30 -5.99 -3.69
CA ASP A 81 -6.29 -5.93 -2.63
C ASP A 81 -7.00 -4.58 -2.55
N THR A 82 -8.05 -4.53 -1.77
CA THR A 82 -8.81 -3.33 -1.47
C THR A 82 -9.07 -3.23 0.04
N VAL A 83 -9.23 -2.01 0.53
CA VAL A 83 -9.54 -1.72 1.94
C VAL A 83 -10.92 -2.25 2.37
N PHE A 84 -11.78 -2.62 1.42
CA PHE A 84 -13.15 -3.04 1.68
C PHE A 84 -13.21 -4.53 2.08
N PRO A 85 -13.96 -4.88 3.15
CA PRO A 85 -14.06 -6.25 3.63
C PRO A 85 -15.05 -7.13 2.84
N ASP A 86 -15.61 -6.61 1.76
CA ASP A 86 -16.65 -7.27 0.99
C ASP A 86 -16.09 -8.49 0.25
N THR A 87 -16.78 -9.62 0.40
CA THR A 87 -16.48 -10.90 -0.29
C THR A 87 -17.37 -11.16 -1.51
N GLU A 88 -18.38 -10.31 -1.71
CA GLU A 88 -19.26 -10.30 -2.88
C GLU A 88 -18.96 -9.09 -3.77
N PRO A 89 -19.27 -9.16 -5.07
CA PRO A 89 -19.04 -8.06 -5.99
C PRO A 89 -19.68 -6.74 -5.53
N MET A 90 -18.88 -5.69 -5.50
CA MET A 90 -19.33 -4.35 -5.14
C MET A 90 -19.93 -3.63 -6.34
N PRO A 91 -20.79 -2.59 -6.13
CA PRO A 91 -21.40 -1.85 -7.21
C PRO A 91 -20.35 -1.23 -8.15
N PHE A 92 -20.53 -1.43 -9.45
CA PHE A 92 -19.75 -0.82 -10.53
C PHE A 92 -20.65 0.04 -11.41
N ARG A 93 -20.19 1.21 -11.77
CA ARG A 93 -20.84 2.10 -12.74
C ARG A 93 -19.80 2.76 -13.63
N GLU A 94 -20.17 2.99 -14.89
CA GLU A 94 -19.32 3.68 -15.86
C GLU A 94 -20.18 4.68 -16.66
N ASP A 95 -19.58 5.80 -17.00
CA ASP A 95 -20.08 6.74 -18.00
C ASP A 95 -18.97 7.09 -19.00
N GLU A 96 -19.21 8.03 -19.90
CA GLU A 96 -18.24 8.39 -20.95
C GLU A 96 -16.89 8.90 -20.42
N LYS A 97 -16.84 9.42 -19.19
CA LYS A 97 -15.67 10.08 -18.60
C LYS A 97 -15.08 9.35 -17.41
N LYS A 98 -15.86 8.52 -16.74
CA LYS A 98 -15.47 7.96 -15.46
C LYS A 98 -15.91 6.52 -15.25
N MET A 99 -15.13 5.79 -14.44
CA MET A 99 -15.57 4.56 -13.79
C MET A 99 -15.67 4.80 -12.29
N TYR A 100 -16.66 4.16 -11.68
CA TYR A 100 -16.99 4.29 -10.25
C TYR A 100 -17.11 2.91 -9.65
N ALA A 101 -16.25 2.58 -8.73
CA ALA A 101 -16.34 1.36 -7.92
C ALA A 101 -15.41 1.49 -6.71
N PRO A 102 -15.73 0.86 -5.57
CA PRO A 102 -14.78 0.73 -4.47
C PRO A 102 -13.49 0.04 -4.92
N GLY A 103 -12.31 0.62 -4.63
CA GLY A 103 -11.00 0.10 -5.05
C GLY A 103 -10.66 0.33 -6.54
N VAL A 104 -11.43 1.15 -7.27
CA VAL A 104 -11.16 1.40 -8.70
C VAL A 104 -9.93 2.27 -8.91
N CYS A 105 -9.68 3.26 -8.03
CA CYS A 105 -8.50 4.12 -8.11
C CYS A 105 -7.36 3.65 -7.19
N ASP A 106 -7.71 2.88 -6.17
CA ASP A 106 -6.80 2.32 -5.19
C ASP A 106 -6.98 0.80 -5.09
N ASP A 107 -6.28 -0.01 -5.89
CA ASP A 107 -5.21 0.32 -6.84
C ASP A 107 -5.50 -0.26 -8.25
N THR A 108 -6.75 -0.70 -8.49
CA THR A 108 -7.15 -1.47 -9.70
C THR A 108 -6.73 -0.79 -11.01
N ALA A 109 -6.88 0.54 -11.12
CA ALA A 109 -6.54 1.26 -12.34
C ALA A 109 -5.03 1.34 -12.57
N ASN A 110 -4.24 1.57 -11.52
CA ASN A 110 -2.78 1.58 -11.60
C ASN A 110 -2.24 0.20 -12.01
N LEU A 111 -2.80 -0.87 -11.42
CA LEU A 111 -2.46 -2.25 -11.78
C LEU A 111 -2.75 -2.54 -13.27
N ALA A 112 -3.94 -2.20 -13.75
CA ALA A 112 -4.32 -2.40 -15.14
C ALA A 112 -3.39 -1.66 -16.12
N VAL A 113 -3.03 -0.41 -15.79
CA VAL A 113 -2.10 0.39 -16.60
C VAL A 113 -0.70 -0.22 -16.57
N MET A 114 -0.20 -0.64 -15.41
CA MET A 114 1.10 -1.33 -15.29
C MET A 114 1.14 -2.60 -16.15
N MET A 115 0.12 -3.45 -16.06
CA MET A 115 0.02 -4.70 -16.81
C MET A 115 0.09 -4.47 -18.31
N VAL A 116 -0.73 -3.56 -18.85
CA VAL A 116 -0.76 -3.26 -20.29
C VAL A 116 0.52 -2.57 -20.76
N SER A 117 1.12 -1.72 -19.94
CA SER A 117 2.41 -1.09 -20.24
C SER A 117 3.54 -2.12 -20.35
N ALA A 118 3.64 -3.05 -19.39
CA ALA A 118 4.63 -4.11 -19.41
C ALA A 118 4.48 -5.05 -20.63
N ARG A 119 3.22 -5.33 -21.02
CA ARG A 119 2.91 -6.15 -22.20
C ARG A 119 3.58 -5.64 -23.48
N TYR A 120 3.68 -4.32 -23.67
CA TYR A 120 4.33 -3.75 -24.85
C TYR A 120 5.73 -4.30 -25.06
N PHE A 121 6.54 -4.30 -24.01
CA PHE A 121 7.94 -4.70 -24.05
C PHE A 121 8.10 -6.21 -24.19
N VAL A 122 7.30 -6.96 -23.45
CA VAL A 122 7.36 -8.43 -23.41
C VAL A 122 6.93 -9.05 -24.73
N GLN A 123 5.80 -8.63 -25.31
CA GLN A 123 5.29 -9.18 -26.59
C GLN A 123 6.24 -8.88 -27.76
N ARG A 124 6.97 -7.76 -27.72
CA ARG A 124 7.98 -7.41 -28.73
C ARG A 124 9.32 -8.05 -28.46
N LYS A 125 9.44 -8.82 -27.38
CA LYS A 125 10.69 -9.47 -26.94
C LYS A 125 11.87 -8.52 -26.87
N LEU A 126 11.63 -7.29 -26.41
CA LEU A 126 12.66 -6.28 -26.31
C LEU A 126 13.71 -6.69 -25.29
N ARG A 127 14.97 -6.45 -25.61
CA ARG A 127 16.07 -6.78 -24.73
C ARG A 127 16.10 -5.85 -23.53
N ALA A 128 16.04 -6.45 -22.32
CA ALA A 128 16.18 -5.72 -21.08
C ALA A 128 17.66 -5.54 -20.69
N LYS A 129 17.97 -4.42 -20.05
CA LYS A 129 19.31 -4.09 -19.52
C LYS A 129 19.60 -4.81 -18.20
N CYS A 130 18.59 -5.40 -17.57
CA CYS A 130 18.64 -6.11 -16.29
C CYS A 130 17.45 -7.08 -16.21
N GLY A 131 17.37 -7.88 -15.17
CA GLY A 131 16.17 -8.67 -14.90
C GLY A 131 15.02 -7.75 -14.45
N LEU A 132 13.81 -8.02 -14.91
CA LEU A 132 12.63 -7.27 -14.54
C LEU A 132 11.61 -8.17 -13.84
N LEU A 133 11.04 -7.66 -12.74
CA LEU A 133 9.90 -8.26 -12.07
C LEU A 133 8.70 -7.33 -12.26
N PHE A 134 7.63 -7.86 -12.88
CA PHE A 134 6.32 -7.21 -12.89
C PHE A 134 5.43 -7.96 -11.91
N VAL A 135 4.94 -7.26 -10.89
CA VAL A 135 4.28 -7.88 -9.75
C VAL A 135 2.90 -7.28 -9.53
N ALA A 136 1.87 -8.13 -9.57
CA ALA A 136 0.57 -7.80 -9.01
C ALA A 136 0.54 -8.33 -7.58
N ASN A 137 0.74 -7.45 -6.59
CA ASN A 137 0.97 -7.86 -5.20
C ASN A 137 -0.28 -7.86 -4.34
N SER A 138 -0.19 -8.53 -3.21
CA SER A 138 -1.24 -8.68 -2.22
C SER A 138 -0.98 -7.84 -0.97
N CYS A 139 -2.04 -7.63 -0.19
CA CYS A 139 -1.96 -7.15 1.19
C CYS A 139 -1.24 -5.80 1.35
N GLU A 140 -1.45 -4.85 0.43
CA GLU A 140 -1.01 -3.47 0.64
C GLU A 140 -1.88 -2.81 1.69
N GLU A 141 -3.19 -3.01 1.63
CA GLU A 141 -4.17 -2.26 2.38
C GLU A 141 -4.30 -2.65 3.86
N GLY A 142 -4.77 -1.69 4.66
CA GLY A 142 -5.27 -1.91 6.00
C GLY A 142 -4.35 -2.74 6.91
N LEU A 143 -4.83 -3.91 7.30
CA LEU A 143 -4.12 -4.89 8.12
C LEU A 143 -3.36 -5.94 7.30
N GLY A 144 -3.31 -5.82 5.98
CA GLY A 144 -2.48 -6.64 5.09
C GLY A 144 -0.99 -6.50 5.37
N ASN A 145 -0.61 -5.36 5.95
CA ASN A 145 0.73 -5.10 6.51
C ASN A 145 1.87 -5.26 5.51
N LEU A 146 1.62 -4.94 4.23
CA LEU A 146 2.60 -5.00 3.13
C LEU A 146 3.19 -6.42 2.95
N LYS A 147 2.38 -7.46 3.17
CA LYS A 147 2.81 -8.86 3.12
C LYS A 147 3.41 -9.21 1.76
N GLY A 148 2.78 -8.72 0.68
CA GLY A 148 3.25 -8.94 -0.70
C GLY A 148 4.63 -8.33 -0.94
N SER A 149 4.80 -7.05 -0.63
CA SER A 149 6.07 -6.33 -0.76
C SER A 149 7.18 -6.94 0.11
N ARG A 150 6.86 -7.35 1.35
CA ARG A 150 7.80 -8.08 2.24
C ARG A 150 8.31 -9.35 1.59
N ARG A 151 7.42 -10.14 0.97
CA ARG A 151 7.80 -11.39 0.29
C ARG A 151 8.75 -11.12 -0.88
N ILE A 152 8.47 -10.13 -1.72
CA ILE A 152 9.34 -9.76 -2.83
C ILE A 152 10.74 -9.33 -2.34
N VAL A 153 10.81 -8.51 -1.28
CA VAL A 153 12.10 -8.10 -0.71
C VAL A 153 12.82 -9.26 -0.01
N GLN A 154 12.10 -10.18 0.61
CA GLN A 154 12.67 -11.39 1.21
C GLN A 154 13.31 -12.30 0.15
N ASP A 155 12.64 -12.52 -0.97
CA ASP A 155 13.08 -13.47 -1.99
C ASP A 155 14.15 -12.87 -2.92
N TYR A 156 14.08 -11.56 -3.20
CA TYR A 156 14.91 -10.92 -4.23
C TYR A 156 15.75 -9.74 -3.71
N GLY A 157 15.57 -9.28 -2.47
CA GLY A 157 16.09 -7.99 -1.98
C GLY A 157 17.58 -7.75 -2.20
N SER A 158 18.42 -8.78 -2.06
CA SER A 158 19.87 -8.67 -2.29
C SER A 158 20.24 -8.34 -3.74
N ARG A 159 19.33 -8.55 -4.69
CA ARG A 159 19.50 -8.33 -6.13
C ARG A 159 18.72 -7.14 -6.65
N ILE A 160 17.74 -6.63 -5.89
CA ILE A 160 16.92 -5.49 -6.31
C ILE A 160 17.76 -4.23 -6.22
N ARG A 161 17.99 -3.57 -7.34
CA ARG A 161 18.69 -2.29 -7.40
C ARG A 161 17.76 -1.09 -7.36
N GLU A 162 16.52 -1.23 -7.84
CA GLU A 162 15.50 -0.18 -7.92
C GLU A 162 14.10 -0.77 -7.86
N PHE A 163 13.17 -0.03 -7.23
CA PHE A 163 11.82 -0.50 -6.99
C PHE A 163 10.80 0.61 -7.28
N TYR A 164 9.84 0.32 -8.13
CA TYR A 164 8.71 1.18 -8.42
C TYR A 164 7.43 0.53 -7.92
N THR A 165 6.64 1.26 -7.13
CA THR A 165 5.25 0.92 -6.91
C THR A 165 4.36 1.89 -7.68
N PHE A 166 3.29 1.37 -8.28
CA PHE A 166 2.25 2.18 -8.88
C PHE A 166 1.08 2.22 -7.90
N ASP A 167 0.80 3.40 -7.36
CA ASP A 167 -0.25 3.60 -6.36
C ASP A 167 -0.57 5.09 -6.25
N GLY A 168 -1.83 5.41 -5.96
CA GLY A 168 -2.30 6.78 -5.85
C GLY A 168 -3.03 7.31 -7.10
N THR A 169 -3.38 8.58 -7.06
CA THR A 169 -4.37 9.19 -7.96
C THR A 169 -3.93 10.49 -8.63
N ASN A 170 -2.64 10.79 -8.61
CA ASN A 170 -2.10 12.02 -9.20
C ASN A 170 -0.79 11.74 -9.94
N LEU A 171 -0.82 11.84 -11.27
CA LEU A 171 0.32 11.53 -12.16
C LEU A 171 1.59 12.36 -11.90
N ARG A 172 1.46 13.48 -11.19
CA ARG A 172 2.61 14.31 -10.81
C ARG A 172 3.19 13.97 -9.44
N ARG A 173 2.49 13.12 -8.67
CA ARG A 173 2.98 12.73 -7.35
C ARG A 173 4.06 11.66 -7.45
N VAL A 174 5.19 11.94 -6.80
CA VAL A 174 6.28 10.98 -6.60
C VAL A 174 6.50 10.86 -5.09
N VAL A 175 6.17 9.71 -4.53
CA VAL A 175 6.44 9.41 -3.12
C VAL A 175 7.90 9.00 -3.00
N THR A 176 8.65 9.75 -2.21
CA THR A 176 10.11 9.63 -2.10
C THR A 176 10.59 9.18 -0.72
N SER A 177 9.65 9.03 0.23
CA SER A 177 9.96 8.60 1.59
C SER A 177 8.77 7.89 2.24
N ALA A 178 9.07 6.95 3.12
CA ALA A 178 8.10 6.10 3.77
C ALA A 178 7.54 6.70 5.07
N VAL A 179 6.22 6.65 5.24
CA VAL A 179 5.57 6.88 6.53
C VAL A 179 5.41 5.54 7.22
N GLY A 180 6.15 5.33 8.31
CA GLY A 180 6.00 4.16 9.16
C GLY A 180 4.78 4.26 10.07
N SER A 181 4.25 3.12 10.48
CA SER A 181 3.14 3.06 11.44
C SER A 181 3.16 1.76 12.24
N HIS A 182 2.79 1.86 13.51
CA HIS A 182 2.44 0.70 14.32
C HIS A 182 0.96 0.76 14.69
N ARG A 183 0.28 -0.38 14.57
CA ARG A 183 -1.14 -0.51 14.86
C ARG A 183 -1.34 -1.58 15.91
N TYR A 184 -2.13 -1.27 16.92
CA TYR A 184 -2.36 -2.16 18.05
C TYR A 184 -3.85 -2.44 18.25
N ARG A 185 -4.15 -3.69 18.61
CA ARG A 185 -5.36 -4.06 19.34
C ARG A 185 -5.00 -4.10 20.82
N VAL A 186 -5.69 -3.33 21.63
CA VAL A 186 -5.51 -3.31 23.09
C VAL A 186 -6.78 -3.77 23.73
N THR A 187 -6.72 -4.87 24.49
CA THR A 187 -7.86 -5.45 25.20
C THR A 187 -7.62 -5.38 26.70
N VAL A 188 -8.58 -4.82 27.42
CA VAL A 188 -8.59 -4.73 28.88
C VAL A 188 -9.63 -5.72 29.43
N ARG A 189 -9.21 -6.52 30.43
CA ARG A 189 -10.11 -7.43 31.16
C ARG A 189 -10.14 -7.09 32.64
N THR A 190 -11.31 -7.27 33.26
CA THR A 190 -11.56 -7.02 34.67
C THR A 190 -12.54 -8.04 35.25
N GLU A 191 -12.78 -7.99 36.55
CA GLU A 191 -13.71 -8.87 37.28
C GLU A 191 -15.17 -8.71 36.77
N GLY A 192 -15.56 -7.45 36.43
CA GLY A 192 -16.91 -7.12 36.05
C GLY A 192 -17.95 -7.40 37.15
N GLY A 193 -19.23 -7.58 36.75
CA GLY A 193 -20.30 -7.99 37.64
C GLY A 193 -21.56 -7.14 37.54
N HIS A 194 -22.53 -7.41 38.43
CA HIS A 194 -23.78 -6.65 38.49
C HIS A 194 -23.52 -5.25 39.03
N SER A 195 -23.95 -4.19 38.35
CA SER A 195 -23.59 -2.78 38.63
C SER A 195 -23.91 -2.33 40.07
N TYR A 196 -24.96 -2.86 40.68
CA TYR A 196 -25.30 -2.58 42.07
C TYR A 196 -24.69 -3.60 43.03
N GLY A 197 -24.83 -4.90 42.76
CA GLY A 197 -24.43 -5.97 43.70
C GLY A 197 -22.90 -6.18 43.77
N ALA A 198 -22.16 -5.85 42.72
CA ALA A 198 -20.72 -5.97 42.67
C ALA A 198 -20.03 -4.56 42.57
N PHE A 199 -20.72 -3.52 43.11
CA PHE A 199 -20.17 -2.19 43.12
C PHE A 199 -18.82 -2.13 43.84
N GLY A 200 -17.80 -1.58 43.17
CA GLY A 200 -16.40 -1.58 43.62
C GLY A 200 -15.49 -2.46 42.79
N ASN A 201 -16.01 -3.41 42.03
CA ASN A 201 -15.23 -4.12 41.03
C ASN A 201 -14.78 -3.17 39.93
N ARG A 202 -13.64 -3.50 39.29
CA ARG A 202 -13.11 -2.71 38.17
C ARG A 202 -14.01 -2.86 36.94
N ASN A 203 -14.08 -1.76 36.20
CA ASN A 203 -14.80 -1.70 34.93
C ASN A 203 -13.82 -1.58 33.76
N ALA A 204 -13.85 -2.52 32.84
CA ALA A 204 -12.93 -2.56 31.70
C ALA A 204 -13.07 -1.33 30.80
N ILE A 205 -14.29 -0.81 30.58
CA ILE A 205 -14.51 0.44 29.82
C ILE A 205 -13.85 1.61 30.52
N TYR A 206 -13.96 1.73 31.86
CA TYR A 206 -13.31 2.80 32.60
C TYR A 206 -11.79 2.69 32.50
N CYS A 207 -11.21 1.50 32.69
CA CYS A 207 -9.77 1.30 32.58
C CYS A 207 -9.27 1.62 31.16
N LEU A 208 -9.96 1.16 30.11
CA LEU A 208 -9.60 1.45 28.74
C LEU A 208 -9.70 2.96 28.44
N SER A 209 -10.76 3.63 28.88
CA SER A 209 -10.92 5.09 28.71
C SER A 209 -9.79 5.88 29.37
N SER A 210 -9.29 5.39 30.50
CA SER A 210 -8.13 5.99 31.21
C SER A 210 -6.84 5.80 30.42
N ILE A 211 -6.62 4.64 29.80
CA ILE A 211 -5.50 4.40 28.87
C ILE A 211 -5.57 5.36 27.69
N ILE A 212 -6.76 5.50 27.07
CA ILE A 212 -6.98 6.43 25.96
C ILE A 212 -6.67 7.86 26.39
N ASN A 213 -7.19 8.30 27.54
CA ASN A 213 -6.90 9.62 28.05
C ASN A 213 -5.40 9.86 28.26
N THR A 214 -4.67 8.87 28.78
CA THR A 214 -3.21 8.93 28.94
C THR A 214 -2.51 9.07 27.58
N ILE A 215 -2.89 8.29 26.56
CA ILE A 215 -2.36 8.41 25.20
C ILE A 215 -2.54 9.84 24.67
N TYR A 216 -3.73 10.44 24.87
CA TYR A 216 -4.03 11.78 24.36
C TYR A 216 -3.38 12.93 25.17
N THR A 217 -2.69 12.65 26.28
CA THR A 217 -1.84 13.63 26.98
C THR A 217 -0.44 13.75 26.35
N MET A 218 -0.07 12.85 25.44
CA MET A 218 1.25 12.83 24.83
C MET A 218 1.51 14.09 24.00
N LYS A 219 2.68 14.67 24.17
CA LYS A 219 3.24 15.62 23.21
C LYS A 219 4.00 14.86 22.15
N VAL A 220 3.49 14.86 20.92
CA VAL A 220 4.16 14.25 19.77
C VAL A 220 5.55 14.85 19.58
N PRO A 221 6.57 14.04 19.26
CA PRO A 221 7.89 14.55 18.94
C PRO A 221 7.82 15.53 17.76
N GLN A 222 8.56 16.63 17.86
CA GLN A 222 8.62 17.69 16.86
C GLN A 222 10.00 17.70 16.21
N LYS A 223 10.05 17.63 14.89
CA LYS A 223 11.27 17.73 14.08
C LYS A 223 10.91 18.43 12.77
N GLU A 224 11.78 19.30 12.26
CA GLU A 224 11.51 20.03 11.02
C GLU A 224 11.27 19.08 9.84
N GLY A 225 10.22 19.32 9.06
CA GLY A 225 9.82 18.48 7.94
C GLY A 225 9.21 17.13 8.31
N VAL A 226 9.09 16.82 9.61
CA VAL A 226 8.52 15.56 10.12
C VAL A 226 7.10 15.75 10.57
N LYS A 227 6.23 14.81 10.15
CA LYS A 227 4.85 14.71 10.64
C LYS A 227 4.70 13.42 11.43
N THR A 228 4.37 13.56 12.71
CA THR A 228 4.04 12.45 13.61
C THR A 228 2.58 12.59 14.07
N THR A 229 1.85 11.50 14.05
CA THR A 229 0.43 11.45 14.40
C THR A 229 0.11 10.20 15.21
N TYR A 230 -1.01 10.21 15.91
CA TYR A 230 -1.60 9.03 16.54
C TYR A 230 -3.11 9.11 16.51
N ASN A 231 -3.78 7.97 16.66
CA ASN A 231 -5.24 7.91 16.67
C ASN A 231 -5.74 6.66 17.43
N VAL A 232 -6.89 6.78 18.07
CA VAL A 232 -7.72 5.66 18.50
C VAL A 232 -8.94 5.65 17.60
N GLY A 233 -8.99 4.69 16.68
CA GLY A 233 -9.99 4.66 15.60
C GLY A 233 -11.24 3.86 15.92
N VAL A 234 -11.11 2.87 16.82
CA VAL A 234 -12.21 1.98 17.24
C VAL A 234 -12.16 1.77 18.74
N ILE A 235 -13.31 1.75 19.39
CA ILE A 235 -13.49 1.32 20.78
C ILE A 235 -14.74 0.44 20.87
N GLU A 236 -14.64 -0.66 21.59
CA GLU A 236 -15.73 -1.61 21.82
C GLU A 236 -15.70 -2.09 23.28
N GLY A 237 -16.84 -2.48 23.85
CA GLY A 237 -16.86 -3.08 25.19
C GLY A 237 -18.20 -3.02 25.89
N GLY A 238 -18.29 -3.87 26.95
CA GLY A 238 -19.50 -4.02 27.75
C GLY A 238 -20.61 -4.84 27.08
N THR A 239 -21.67 -5.12 27.84
CA THR A 239 -22.79 -5.95 27.40
C THR A 239 -24.16 -5.35 27.68
N SER A 240 -24.33 -4.68 28.83
CA SER A 240 -25.60 -4.04 29.19
C SER A 240 -25.37 -2.92 30.22
N VAL A 241 -26.36 -2.02 30.35
CA VAL A 241 -26.29 -0.87 31.22
C VAL A 241 -26.14 -1.19 32.71
N ASN A 242 -26.64 -2.35 33.15
CA ASN A 242 -26.57 -2.80 34.54
C ASN A 242 -25.45 -3.82 34.83
N THR A 243 -24.47 -3.89 33.93
CA THR A 243 -23.28 -4.75 34.05
C THR A 243 -22.01 -3.89 34.11
N ILE A 244 -21.15 -4.13 35.11
CA ILE A 244 -19.79 -3.65 35.13
C ILE A 244 -19.03 -4.41 34.02
N ALA A 245 -18.52 -3.70 33.02
CA ALA A 245 -17.89 -4.32 31.86
C ALA A 245 -16.68 -5.18 32.26
N GLN A 246 -16.68 -6.43 31.81
CA GLN A 246 -15.58 -7.37 32.01
C GLN A 246 -14.50 -7.22 30.94
N GLU A 247 -14.87 -6.79 29.74
CA GLU A 247 -13.94 -6.62 28.63
C GLU A 247 -14.26 -5.34 27.86
N ALA A 248 -13.20 -4.66 27.42
CA ALA A 248 -13.25 -3.58 26.47
C ALA A 248 -11.98 -3.57 25.63
N SER A 249 -12.08 -3.20 24.37
CA SER A 249 -10.95 -3.14 23.44
C SER A 249 -10.91 -1.88 22.61
N MET A 250 -9.74 -1.55 22.07
CA MET A 250 -9.56 -0.48 21.11
C MET A 250 -8.61 -0.91 19.98
N LEU A 251 -8.78 -0.29 18.82
CA LEU A 251 -7.76 -0.24 17.77
C LEU A 251 -7.15 1.15 17.77
N CYS A 252 -5.83 1.21 17.87
CA CYS A 252 -5.09 2.47 17.87
C CYS A 252 -3.83 2.36 17.03
N GLU A 253 -3.35 3.52 16.57
CA GLU A 253 -2.12 3.61 15.77
C GLU A 253 -1.34 4.88 16.10
N TYR A 254 -0.06 4.87 15.73
CA TYR A 254 0.74 6.07 15.53
C TYR A 254 1.54 5.94 14.25
N ARG A 255 1.88 7.08 13.67
CA ARG A 255 2.62 7.18 12.39
C ARG A 255 3.68 8.26 12.45
N SER A 256 4.77 8.06 11.73
CA SER A 256 5.76 9.10 11.48
C SER A 256 6.51 8.84 10.17
N ASN A 257 6.97 9.90 9.51
CA ASN A 257 7.93 9.81 8.41
C ASN A 257 9.39 9.93 8.89
N ASP A 258 9.63 9.82 10.19
CA ASP A 258 10.95 9.80 10.81
C ASP A 258 11.07 8.64 11.79
N ARG A 259 12.16 7.87 11.68
CA ARG A 259 12.40 6.66 12.47
C ARG A 259 12.53 6.92 13.96
N GLU A 260 13.23 8.01 14.35
CA GLU A 260 13.43 8.36 15.76
C GLU A 260 12.11 8.82 16.41
N CYS A 261 11.30 9.59 15.65
CA CYS A 261 9.98 9.99 16.09
C CYS A 261 9.05 8.79 16.23
N LEU A 262 9.08 7.83 15.27
CA LEU A 262 8.29 6.61 15.35
C LEU A 262 8.66 5.76 16.57
N GLU A 263 9.96 5.63 16.85
CA GLU A 263 10.48 4.93 18.03
C GLU A 263 10.07 5.62 19.34
N THR A 264 10.11 6.95 19.38
CA THR A 264 9.63 7.72 20.53
C THR A 264 8.16 7.43 20.82
N MET A 265 7.32 7.34 19.77
CA MET A 265 5.92 6.97 19.92
C MET A 265 5.77 5.54 20.44
N ARG A 266 6.54 4.58 19.90
CA ARG A 266 6.53 3.19 20.35
C ARG A 266 6.80 3.09 21.86
N VAL A 267 7.88 3.70 22.30
CA VAL A 267 8.28 3.70 23.72
C VAL A 267 7.19 4.30 24.61
N PHE A 268 6.55 5.38 24.19
CA PHE A 268 5.48 6.00 24.96
C PHE A 268 4.24 5.09 25.09
N PHE A 269 3.80 4.50 23.99
CA PHE A 269 2.65 3.58 23.99
C PHE A 269 2.92 2.36 24.88
N GLU A 270 4.07 1.72 24.71
CA GLU A 270 4.46 0.56 25.52
C GLU A 270 4.52 0.90 27.03
N LYS A 271 5.17 2.01 27.40
CA LYS A 271 5.21 2.46 28.80
C LYS A 271 3.83 2.79 29.34
N THR A 272 2.93 3.32 28.52
CA THR A 272 1.54 3.57 28.93
C THR A 272 0.86 2.24 29.29
N PHE A 273 0.95 1.23 28.43
CA PHE A 273 0.35 -0.08 28.69
C PHE A 273 0.99 -0.77 29.91
N GLU A 274 2.31 -0.68 30.06
CA GLU A 274 3.04 -1.21 31.22
C GLU A 274 2.62 -0.56 32.54
N ALA A 275 2.40 0.75 32.55
CA ALA A 275 1.94 1.46 33.74
C ALA A 275 0.58 0.94 34.24
N TYR A 276 -0.37 0.70 33.32
CA TYR A 276 -1.68 0.14 33.71
C TYR A 276 -1.59 -1.32 34.16
N ARG A 277 -0.71 -2.13 33.55
CA ARG A 277 -0.40 -3.48 34.03
C ARG A 277 0.17 -3.46 35.45
N ALA A 278 1.10 -2.53 35.73
CA ALA A 278 1.68 -2.35 37.05
C ALA A 278 0.65 -1.92 38.12
N MET A 279 -0.41 -1.23 37.72
CA MET A 279 -1.58 -0.92 38.58
C MET A 279 -2.53 -2.11 38.75
N GLY A 280 -2.18 -3.27 38.23
CA GLY A 280 -2.97 -4.51 38.33
C GLY A 280 -4.15 -4.59 37.36
N VAL A 281 -4.16 -3.82 36.30
CA VAL A 281 -5.13 -3.96 35.19
C VAL A 281 -4.62 -5.03 34.23
N GLU A 282 -5.45 -5.99 33.84
CA GLU A 282 -5.12 -6.94 32.79
C GLU A 282 -5.23 -6.25 31.44
N VAL A 283 -4.07 -6.00 30.80
CA VAL A 283 -3.96 -5.31 29.49
C VAL A 283 -3.21 -6.23 28.53
N GLU A 284 -3.94 -6.78 27.56
CA GLU A 284 -3.40 -7.51 26.42
C GLU A 284 -3.14 -6.53 25.28
N VAL A 285 -1.99 -6.63 24.63
CA VAL A 285 -1.59 -5.78 23.51
C VAL A 285 -1.11 -6.66 22.37
N GLU A 286 -1.80 -6.59 21.25
CA GLU A 286 -1.47 -7.27 20.01
C GLU A 286 -1.01 -6.24 18.98
N LEU A 287 0.18 -6.44 18.39
CA LEU A 287 0.64 -5.66 17.24
C LEU A 287 -0.02 -6.21 15.97
N VAL A 288 -1.01 -5.49 15.45
CA VAL A 288 -1.80 -5.91 14.27
C VAL A 288 -1.30 -5.27 12.97
N GLY A 289 -0.35 -4.36 13.03
CA GLY A 289 0.28 -3.76 11.86
C GLY A 289 1.62 -3.11 12.22
N ASP A 290 2.62 -3.38 11.39
CA ASP A 290 3.97 -2.83 11.51
C ASP A 290 4.45 -2.44 10.11
N ARG A 291 4.36 -1.15 9.77
CA ARG A 291 4.92 -0.60 8.54
C ARG A 291 6.17 0.21 8.87
N PRO A 292 7.35 -0.15 8.35
CA PRO A 292 8.58 0.56 8.71
C PRO A 292 8.64 1.95 8.07
N CYS A 293 9.39 2.85 8.68
CA CYS A 293 9.94 4.03 8.00
C CYS A 293 11.05 3.61 7.02
N GLY A 294 11.51 4.55 6.19
CA GLY A 294 12.67 4.34 5.34
C GLY A 294 13.92 3.95 6.14
N GLY A 295 14.76 3.13 5.53
CA GLY A 295 16.07 2.71 6.03
C GLY A 295 17.22 3.57 5.53
N ASP A 296 18.43 3.02 5.59
CA ASP A 296 19.65 3.69 5.13
C ASP A 296 19.85 3.44 3.62
N VAL A 297 19.00 4.06 2.81
CA VAL A 297 19.09 3.99 1.34
C VAL A 297 20.27 4.85 0.88
N PRO A 298 21.16 4.36 -0.01
CA PRO A 298 22.20 5.21 -0.61
C PRO A 298 21.58 6.40 -1.34
N GLN A 299 21.80 7.61 -0.81
CA GLN A 299 21.14 8.84 -1.25
C GLN A 299 21.32 9.10 -2.74
N GLU A 300 22.54 8.93 -3.27
CA GLU A 300 22.83 9.11 -4.68
C GLU A 300 21.97 8.21 -5.60
N LYS A 301 21.72 6.96 -5.18
CA LYS A 301 20.88 6.02 -5.94
C LYS A 301 19.41 6.40 -5.88
N LEU A 302 18.93 6.83 -4.71
CA LEU A 302 17.56 7.29 -4.55
C LEU A 302 17.32 8.58 -5.35
N ASP A 303 18.24 9.53 -5.29
CA ASP A 303 18.16 10.78 -6.05
C ASP A 303 18.15 10.52 -7.56
N ALA A 304 18.94 9.57 -8.05
CA ALA A 304 18.94 9.17 -9.45
C ALA A 304 17.59 8.56 -9.88
N LEU A 305 16.96 7.76 -9.00
CA LEU A 305 15.65 7.18 -9.25
C LEU A 305 14.56 8.27 -9.28
N ILE A 306 14.57 9.20 -8.33
CA ILE A 306 13.67 10.35 -8.26
C ILE A 306 13.83 11.23 -9.51
N ALA A 307 15.06 11.56 -9.89
CA ALA A 307 15.34 12.40 -11.05
C ALA A 307 14.79 11.82 -12.37
N ARG A 308 14.77 10.47 -12.50
CA ARG A 308 14.14 9.82 -13.66
C ARG A 308 12.61 10.00 -13.67
N ALA A 309 11.96 9.86 -12.51
CA ALA A 309 10.53 10.10 -12.41
C ALA A 309 10.18 11.57 -12.67
N ASP A 310 10.95 12.51 -12.12
CA ASP A 310 10.80 13.95 -12.34
C ASP A 310 10.96 14.32 -13.82
N SER A 311 11.99 13.75 -14.48
CA SER A 311 12.20 13.93 -15.91
C SER A 311 11.03 13.41 -16.73
N ALA A 312 10.47 12.27 -16.39
CA ALA A 312 9.30 11.71 -17.06
C ALA A 312 8.05 12.60 -16.89
N VAL A 313 7.79 13.07 -15.68
CA VAL A 313 6.68 13.98 -15.38
C VAL A 313 6.83 15.29 -16.15
N ARG A 314 8.01 15.91 -16.12
CA ARG A 314 8.29 17.16 -16.85
C ARG A 314 8.15 16.98 -18.36
N GLU A 315 8.69 15.89 -18.89
CA GLU A 315 8.63 15.57 -20.34
C GLU A 315 7.18 15.38 -20.82
N LEU A 316 6.35 14.71 -20.04
CA LEU A 316 5.01 14.32 -20.46
C LEU A 316 3.93 15.36 -20.16
N PHE A 317 4.11 16.14 -19.09
CA PHE A 317 3.05 17.01 -18.57
C PHE A 317 3.44 18.49 -18.51
N ASP A 318 4.67 18.85 -18.91
CA ASP A 318 5.21 20.21 -18.80
C ASP A 318 5.02 20.81 -17.39
N ALA A 319 5.27 19.99 -16.37
CA ALA A 319 5.01 20.32 -14.98
C ALA A 319 6.05 19.71 -14.04
N GLU A 320 6.24 20.31 -12.87
CA GLU A 320 7.10 19.76 -11.83
C GLU A 320 6.38 18.65 -11.05
N SER A 321 7.15 17.68 -10.59
CA SER A 321 6.66 16.64 -9.68
C SER A 321 6.31 17.19 -8.31
N ILE A 322 5.41 16.51 -7.63
CA ILE A 322 5.01 16.80 -6.25
C ILE A 322 5.59 15.72 -5.34
N HIS A 323 6.65 16.04 -4.62
CA HIS A 323 7.30 15.09 -3.72
C HIS A 323 6.63 15.09 -2.35
N GLY A 324 6.76 13.98 -1.65
CA GLY A 324 6.35 13.87 -0.25
C GLY A 324 6.32 12.43 0.26
N PRO A 325 6.14 12.28 1.58
CA PRO A 325 6.02 10.97 2.20
C PRO A 325 4.64 10.35 1.99
N SER A 326 4.59 9.02 1.95
CA SER A 326 3.36 8.24 2.06
C SER A 326 3.65 6.86 2.67
N SER A 327 2.59 6.12 3.03
CA SER A 327 2.70 4.72 3.44
C SER A 327 2.18 3.86 2.30
N THR A 328 3.06 3.16 1.63
CA THR A 328 2.80 2.33 0.44
C THR A 328 3.71 1.12 0.45
N ASP A 329 3.61 0.24 -0.53
CA ASP A 329 4.55 -0.88 -0.71
C ASP A 329 6.02 -0.45 -0.77
N ALA A 330 6.31 0.80 -1.16
CA ALA A 330 7.66 1.35 -1.15
C ALA A 330 8.31 1.40 0.25
N ASN A 331 7.52 1.32 1.34
CA ASN A 331 8.05 1.29 2.69
C ASN A 331 9.03 0.14 2.91
N ILE A 332 8.73 -1.03 2.36
CA ILE A 332 9.52 -2.25 2.60
C ILE A 332 10.89 -2.18 1.91
N PRO A 333 11.00 -1.93 0.60
CA PRO A 333 12.31 -1.78 -0.02
C PRO A 333 13.09 -0.59 0.54
N LEU A 334 12.45 0.56 0.82
CA LEU A 334 13.13 1.70 1.46
C LEU A 334 13.69 1.32 2.84
N ALA A 335 12.94 0.57 3.66
CA ALA A 335 13.42 0.10 4.96
C ALA A 335 14.60 -0.89 4.84
N ALA A 336 14.65 -1.65 3.76
CA ALA A 336 15.74 -2.58 3.45
C ALA A 336 16.97 -1.89 2.80
N GLY A 337 16.97 -0.56 2.66
CA GLY A 337 18.06 0.19 2.01
C GLY A 337 18.05 0.12 0.49
N ILE A 338 16.94 -0.29 -0.12
CA ILE A 338 16.76 -0.38 -1.56
C ILE A 338 16.11 0.91 -2.06
N PRO A 339 16.67 1.59 -3.09
CA PRO A 339 16.03 2.74 -3.70
C PRO A 339 14.64 2.40 -4.23
N ALA A 340 13.61 3.09 -3.73
CA ALA A 340 12.22 2.87 -4.12
C ALA A 340 11.43 4.17 -4.18
N ILE A 341 10.51 4.24 -5.12
CA ILE A 341 9.53 5.32 -5.24
C ILE A 341 8.14 4.75 -5.50
N CYS A 342 7.12 5.51 -5.10
CA CYS A 342 5.77 5.23 -5.53
C CYS A 342 5.30 6.36 -6.47
N VAL A 343 4.65 5.97 -7.57
CA VAL A 343 4.12 6.85 -8.61
C VAL A 343 2.70 6.43 -8.97
N SER A 344 1.88 7.39 -9.43
CA SER A 344 0.54 7.05 -9.92
C SER A 344 0.55 6.82 -11.42
N ALA A 345 -0.25 5.87 -11.88
CA ALA A 345 -0.55 5.63 -13.29
C ALA A 345 -2.04 5.87 -13.63
N ALA A 346 -2.81 6.38 -12.69
CA ALA A 346 -4.22 6.74 -12.84
C ALA A 346 -4.52 8.09 -12.18
N VAL A 347 -5.62 8.69 -12.55
CA VAL A 347 -6.18 9.88 -11.89
C VAL A 347 -7.57 9.53 -11.38
N GLY A 348 -7.79 9.78 -10.11
CA GLY A 348 -9.05 9.47 -9.46
C GLY A 348 -9.24 10.25 -8.16
N ARG A 349 -10.27 9.92 -7.44
CA ARG A 349 -10.55 10.48 -6.12
C ARG A 349 -11.46 9.57 -5.30
N GLY A 350 -11.56 9.88 -4.01
CA GLY A 350 -12.43 9.16 -3.10
C GLY A 350 -11.84 7.86 -2.58
N CYS A 351 -10.51 7.66 -2.65
CA CYS A 351 -9.84 6.48 -2.09
C CYS A 351 -10.36 6.13 -0.69
N HIS A 352 -10.53 4.83 -0.42
CA HIS A 352 -11.09 4.30 0.83
C HIS A 352 -12.55 4.66 1.09
N THR A 353 -13.28 5.13 0.08
CA THR A 353 -14.74 5.33 0.15
C THR A 353 -15.46 4.52 -0.90
N ARG A 354 -16.75 4.22 -0.68
CA ARG A 354 -17.55 3.53 -1.70
C ARG A 354 -17.89 4.39 -2.91
N GLN A 355 -17.46 5.66 -2.92
CA GLN A 355 -17.63 6.63 -3.99
C GLN A 355 -16.34 6.85 -4.79
N GLU A 356 -15.41 5.91 -4.73
CA GLU A 356 -14.21 5.97 -5.55
C GLU A 356 -14.53 6.09 -7.04
N GLU A 357 -13.75 6.90 -7.73
CA GLU A 357 -13.88 7.11 -9.17
C GLU A 357 -12.51 7.35 -9.83
N ILE A 358 -12.41 6.97 -11.09
CA ILE A 358 -11.27 7.30 -11.95
C ILE A 358 -11.71 8.12 -13.16
N ASP A 359 -10.79 8.92 -13.66
CA ASP A 359 -10.94 9.74 -14.85
C ASP A 359 -10.41 8.99 -16.08
N LEU A 360 -11.31 8.58 -16.96
CA LEU A 360 -10.98 7.79 -18.17
C LEU A 360 -10.15 8.58 -19.18
N ASP A 361 -10.31 9.90 -19.25
CA ASP A 361 -9.55 10.76 -20.15
C ASP A 361 -8.06 10.84 -19.72
N GLN A 362 -7.74 10.46 -18.49
CA GLN A 362 -6.37 10.45 -17.98
C GLN A 362 -5.66 9.09 -18.11
N LEU A 363 -6.36 8.01 -18.43
CA LEU A 363 -5.74 6.69 -18.63
C LEU A 363 -4.62 6.70 -19.68
N PRO A 364 -4.74 7.40 -20.84
CA PRO A 364 -3.63 7.52 -21.78
C PRO A 364 -2.40 8.20 -21.18
N ASN A 365 -2.57 9.19 -20.31
CA ASN A 365 -1.48 9.88 -19.64
C ASN A 365 -0.80 8.99 -18.60
N GLY A 366 -1.57 8.21 -17.84
CA GLY A 366 -1.05 7.19 -16.94
C GLY A 366 -0.22 6.13 -17.67
N ALA A 367 -0.73 5.63 -18.79
CA ALA A 367 -0.03 4.65 -19.63
C ALA A 367 1.28 5.24 -20.22
N LYS A 368 1.27 6.52 -20.63
CA LYS A 368 2.51 7.21 -21.07
C LYS A 368 3.54 7.27 -19.95
N LEU A 369 3.14 7.62 -18.73
CA LEU A 369 4.07 7.71 -17.60
C LEU A 369 4.62 6.32 -17.24
N SER A 370 3.77 5.32 -17.11
CA SER A 370 4.18 3.94 -16.82
C SER A 370 5.15 3.42 -17.88
N MET A 371 4.83 3.55 -19.16
CA MET A 371 5.72 3.10 -20.25
C MET A 371 7.01 3.92 -20.30
N ARG A 372 6.97 5.23 -20.00
CA ARG A 372 8.15 6.09 -19.98
C ARG A 372 9.14 5.68 -18.90
N LEU A 373 8.64 5.28 -17.73
CA LEU A 373 9.48 4.76 -16.64
C LEU A 373 10.07 3.39 -16.98
N MET A 374 9.26 2.48 -17.51
CA MET A 374 9.70 1.13 -17.87
C MET A 374 10.73 1.13 -19.01
N GLN A 375 10.56 2.00 -20.00
CA GLN A 375 11.42 2.09 -21.17
C GLN A 375 12.91 2.32 -20.84
N GLU A 376 13.23 2.93 -19.71
CA GLU A 376 14.60 3.18 -19.24
C GLU A 376 15.42 1.88 -19.10
N TYR A 377 14.74 0.77 -18.89
CA TYR A 377 15.33 -0.54 -18.62
C TYR A 377 15.38 -1.45 -19.85
N PHE A 378 15.06 -0.92 -21.03
CA PHE A 378 15.16 -1.65 -22.30
C PHE A 378 16.16 -1.01 -23.26
N GLU A 379 16.72 -1.82 -24.14
CA GLU A 379 17.57 -1.36 -25.24
C GLU A 379 16.66 -0.91 -26.40
N ILE A 380 16.28 0.38 -26.40
CA ILE A 380 15.38 0.99 -27.40
C ILE A 380 16.05 2.22 -28.00
#